data_9d6917d04503483646d0b147992a2b48
#
_entry.id   9d6917d04503483646d0b147992a2b48
#
_cell.length_a   1.000
_cell.length_b   1.000
_cell.length_c   1.000
_cell.angle_alpha   90.00
_cell.angle_beta   90.00
_cell.angle_gamma   90.00
#
_symmetry.space_group_name_H-M   'P 1'
#
loop_
_entity.id
_entity.type
_entity.pdbx_description
1 polymer ?
#
loop_
_entity_poly.entity_id
_entity_poly.type
_entity_poly.pdbx_seq_one_letter_code
_entity_poly.pdbx_strand_id
1 'polypeptide(L)'
;MAIQNILVVDDSATDRFFLTELLETAGFTVTGAESGEECLAKVASNPPDLVLMDVVMPGLTGFQVTRTLTKDAATSNIPVILCTGKSQATDLAWAMKMGAKACVTKPVVGADLLALIKTLD
;
A
#
# COMPACT_ATOMS: atom_id res chain seq x y z
N MET A 1 13.86 11.84 3.22
CA MET A 1 14.20 11.20 1.95
C MET A 1 12.98 11.08 1.09
N ALA A 2 13.14 11.33 -0.18
CA ALA A 2 12.00 11.30 -1.10
C ALA A 2 11.55 9.85 -1.38
N ILE A 3 10.24 9.65 -1.44
CA ILE A 3 9.66 8.39 -1.89
C ILE A 3 9.88 8.28 -3.39
N GLN A 4 10.49 7.18 -3.83
CA GLN A 4 10.75 6.92 -5.23
C GLN A 4 10.20 5.55 -5.66
N ASN A 5 10.42 4.53 -4.86
CA ASN A 5 10.02 3.15 -5.18
C ASN A 5 8.78 2.77 -4.41
N ILE A 6 7.72 2.42 -5.13
CA ILE A 6 6.42 2.07 -4.55
C ILE A 6 6.05 0.65 -4.94
N LEU A 7 5.66 -0.15 -3.95
CA LEU A 7 5.14 -1.49 -4.18
C LEU A 7 3.61 -1.42 -4.11
N VAL A 8 2.95 -1.83 -5.19
CA VAL A 8 1.49 -1.87 -5.27
C VAL A 8 1.03 -3.31 -5.11
N VAL A 9 0.26 -3.58 -4.06
CA VAL A 9 -0.21 -4.92 -3.72
C VAL A 9 -1.72 -4.98 -3.88
N ASP A 10 -2.18 -5.76 -4.85
CA ASP A 10 -3.60 -5.91 -5.16
C ASP A 10 -3.76 -7.18 -5.97
N ASP A 11 -4.74 -8.02 -5.62
CA ASP A 11 -5.02 -9.25 -6.37
C ASP A 11 -5.74 -8.97 -7.69
N SER A 12 -6.31 -7.79 -7.87
CA SER A 12 -6.94 -7.37 -9.12
C SER A 12 -5.91 -6.81 -10.08
N ALA A 13 -5.70 -7.48 -11.20
CA ALA A 13 -4.77 -7.02 -12.23
C ALA A 13 -5.18 -5.64 -12.77
N THR A 14 -6.49 -5.40 -12.90
CA THR A 14 -7.00 -4.12 -13.38
C THR A 14 -6.67 -2.98 -12.41
N ASP A 15 -6.89 -3.21 -11.12
CA ASP A 15 -6.58 -2.20 -10.10
C ASP A 15 -5.09 -1.96 -10.00
N ARG A 16 -4.28 -3.03 -10.07
CA ARG A 16 -2.82 -2.90 -10.07
C ARG A 16 -2.34 -2.07 -11.26
N PHE A 17 -2.90 -2.34 -12.44
CA PHE A 17 -2.53 -1.61 -13.65
C PHE A 17 -2.87 -0.12 -13.52
N PHE A 18 -4.07 0.18 -13.03
CA PHE A 18 -4.51 1.57 -12.85
C PHE A 18 -3.56 2.34 -11.93
N LEU A 19 -3.23 1.76 -10.78
CA LEU A 19 -2.35 2.42 -9.81
C LEU A 19 -0.93 2.54 -10.36
N THR A 20 -0.44 1.52 -11.05
CA THR A 20 0.89 1.54 -11.64
C THR A 20 1.01 2.67 -12.67
N GLU A 21 0.03 2.77 -13.58
CA GLU A 21 0.02 3.83 -14.59
C GLU A 21 -0.03 5.21 -13.95
N LEU A 22 -0.88 5.39 -12.96
CA LEU A 22 -1.01 6.64 -12.24
C LEU A 22 0.31 7.08 -11.62
N LEU A 23 0.96 6.16 -10.92
CA LEU A 23 2.18 6.46 -10.17
C LEU A 23 3.39 6.61 -11.10
N GLU A 24 3.50 5.78 -12.13
CA GLU A 24 4.61 5.92 -13.09
C GLU A 24 4.52 7.22 -13.87
N THR A 25 3.29 7.62 -14.24
CA THR A 25 3.08 8.90 -14.90
C THR A 25 3.51 10.07 -14.01
N ALA A 26 3.36 9.91 -12.70
CA ALA A 26 3.79 10.94 -11.74
C ALA A 26 5.29 10.89 -11.43
N GLY A 27 6.03 9.94 -11.99
CA GLY A 27 7.49 9.87 -11.85
C GLY A 27 8.02 8.84 -10.87
N PHE A 28 7.15 8.01 -10.29
CA PHE A 28 7.58 6.96 -9.36
C PHE A 28 7.98 5.69 -10.10
N THR A 29 8.84 4.90 -9.46
CA THR A 29 9.17 3.55 -9.91
C THR A 29 8.27 2.58 -9.17
N VAL A 30 7.55 1.73 -9.92
CA VAL A 30 6.51 0.88 -9.34
C VAL A 30 6.81 -0.59 -9.58
N THR A 31 6.67 -1.40 -8.54
CA THR A 31 6.63 -2.87 -8.66
C THR A 31 5.28 -3.34 -8.13
N GLY A 32 4.86 -4.51 -8.60
CA GLY A 32 3.55 -5.06 -8.23
C GLY A 32 3.67 -6.37 -7.49
N ALA A 33 2.66 -6.68 -6.67
CA ALA A 33 2.48 -7.97 -6.02
C ALA A 33 1.00 -8.31 -6.04
N GLU A 34 0.70 -9.62 -6.20
CA GLU A 34 -0.68 -10.08 -6.34
C GLU A 34 -1.26 -10.62 -5.03
N SER A 35 -0.44 -10.75 -4.01
CA SER A 35 -0.85 -11.33 -2.73
C SER A 35 -0.02 -10.78 -1.59
N GLY A 36 -0.50 -11.01 -0.36
CA GLY A 36 0.25 -10.61 0.83
C GLY A 36 1.57 -11.35 0.95
N GLU A 37 1.57 -12.63 0.61
CA GLU A 37 2.78 -13.46 0.65
C GLU A 37 3.84 -12.93 -0.32
N GLU A 38 3.42 -12.59 -1.54
CA GLU A 38 4.34 -12.03 -2.52
C GLU A 38 4.86 -10.66 -2.06
N CYS A 39 4.00 -9.86 -1.44
CA CYS A 39 4.40 -8.58 -0.86
C CYS A 39 5.52 -8.76 0.15
N LEU A 40 5.34 -9.67 1.09
CA LEU A 40 6.35 -9.91 2.13
C LEU A 40 7.68 -10.36 1.54
N ALA A 41 7.62 -11.24 0.53
CA ALA A 41 8.84 -11.71 -0.14
C ALA A 41 9.56 -10.58 -0.86
N LYS A 42 8.83 -9.73 -1.56
CA LYS A 42 9.43 -8.61 -2.30
C LYS A 42 10.00 -7.54 -1.37
N VAL A 43 9.31 -7.25 -0.28
CA VAL A 43 9.81 -6.31 0.72
C VAL A 43 11.12 -6.81 1.33
N ALA A 44 11.22 -8.11 1.59
CA ALA A 44 12.42 -8.70 2.17
C ALA A 44 13.61 -8.61 1.20
N SER A 45 13.37 -8.84 -0.10
CA SER A 45 14.47 -8.86 -1.08
C SER A 45 14.84 -7.47 -1.58
N ASN A 46 13.88 -6.54 -1.67
CA ASN A 46 14.11 -5.20 -2.19
C ASN A 46 13.14 -4.21 -1.56
N PRO A 47 13.44 -3.71 -0.36
CA PRO A 47 12.50 -2.86 0.37
C PRO A 47 12.09 -1.62 -0.42
N PRO A 48 10.78 -1.39 -0.59
CA PRO A 48 10.29 -0.16 -1.24
C PRO A 48 10.29 1.02 -0.26
N ASP A 49 10.04 2.20 -0.78
CA ASP A 49 9.89 3.40 0.04
C ASP A 49 8.46 3.55 0.57
N LEU A 50 7.50 2.91 -0.10
CA LEU A 50 6.09 2.98 0.25
C LEU A 50 5.37 1.72 -0.25
N VAL A 51 4.40 1.24 0.50
CA VAL A 51 3.53 0.14 0.08
C VAL A 51 2.10 0.65 -0.02
N LEU A 52 1.47 0.44 -1.19
CA LEU A 52 0.04 0.59 -1.36
C LEU A 52 -0.58 -0.80 -1.31
N MET A 53 -1.48 -1.02 -0.36
CA MET A 53 -1.95 -2.36 -0.02
C MET A 53 -3.46 -2.44 -0.09
N ASP A 54 -3.98 -3.33 -0.94
CA ASP A 54 -5.40 -3.66 -0.93
C ASP A 54 -5.75 -4.41 0.35
N VAL A 55 -6.92 -4.14 0.92
CA VAL A 55 -7.35 -4.80 2.15
C VAL A 55 -7.87 -6.20 1.88
N VAL A 56 -8.71 -6.35 0.87
CA VAL A 56 -9.41 -7.61 0.59
C VAL A 56 -8.65 -8.41 -0.46
N MET A 57 -7.93 -9.43 0.00
CA MET A 57 -7.17 -10.32 -0.88
C MET A 57 -7.33 -11.76 -0.39
N PRO A 58 -7.27 -12.77 -1.28
CA PRO A 58 -7.23 -14.15 -0.86
C PRO A 58 -5.98 -14.43 -0.01
N GLY A 59 -6.11 -15.27 0.99
CA GLY A 59 -5.01 -15.58 1.90
C GLY A 59 -4.84 -14.49 2.94
N LEU A 60 -3.64 -13.91 3.05
CA LEU A 60 -3.39 -12.82 3.99
C LEU A 60 -4.12 -11.56 3.55
N THR A 61 -4.86 -10.96 4.48
CA THR A 61 -5.51 -9.67 4.22
C THR A 61 -4.47 -8.55 4.28
N GLY A 62 -4.82 -7.39 3.70
CA GLY A 62 -3.96 -6.22 3.78
C GLY A 62 -3.69 -5.78 5.22
N PHE A 63 -4.67 -5.96 6.11
CA PHE A 63 -4.49 -5.67 7.54
C PHE A 63 -3.40 -6.55 8.15
N GLN A 64 -3.44 -7.86 7.86
CA GLN A 64 -2.46 -8.81 8.41
C GLN A 64 -1.06 -8.49 7.91
N VAL A 65 -0.91 -8.21 6.62
CA VAL A 65 0.39 -7.87 6.04
C VAL A 65 0.93 -6.57 6.63
N THR A 66 0.07 -5.56 6.77
CA THR A 66 0.45 -4.28 7.36
C THR A 66 0.98 -4.48 8.78
N ARG A 67 0.28 -5.28 9.57
CA ARG A 67 0.72 -5.55 10.94
C ARG A 67 2.06 -6.27 10.96
N THR A 68 2.26 -7.23 10.07
CA THR A 68 3.53 -7.94 9.97
C THR A 68 4.67 -6.96 9.66
N LEU A 69 4.46 -6.08 8.68
CA LEU A 69 5.47 -5.10 8.28
C LEU A 69 5.78 -4.10 9.41
N THR A 70 4.74 -3.62 10.09
CA THR A 70 4.92 -2.58 11.10
C THR A 70 5.50 -3.11 12.41
N LYS A 71 5.39 -4.41 12.66
CA LYS A 71 5.97 -5.03 13.85
C LYS A 71 7.43 -5.46 13.68
N ASP A 72 7.87 -5.66 12.46
CA ASP A 72 9.23 -6.09 12.17
C ASP A 72 10.15 -4.85 12.14
N ALA A 73 11.18 -4.86 12.95
CA ALA A 73 12.12 -3.73 13.03
C ALA A 73 12.75 -3.40 11.67
N ALA A 74 12.94 -4.41 10.82
CA ALA A 74 13.55 -4.22 9.51
C ALA A 74 12.62 -3.46 8.54
N THR A 75 11.30 -3.50 8.76
CA THR A 75 10.31 -2.93 7.82
C THR A 75 9.41 -1.88 8.46
N SER A 76 9.53 -1.65 9.77
CA SER A 76 8.62 -0.78 10.50
C SER A 76 8.65 0.68 10.01
N ASN A 77 9.72 1.08 9.34
CA ASN A 77 9.86 2.45 8.82
C ASN A 77 9.21 2.63 7.44
N ILE A 78 8.78 1.55 6.80
CA ILE A 78 8.15 1.64 5.48
C ILE A 78 6.69 2.03 5.68
N PRO A 79 6.27 3.21 5.18
CA PRO A 79 4.86 3.60 5.31
C PRO A 79 3.96 2.71 4.45
N VAL A 80 2.79 2.39 4.98
CA VAL A 80 1.78 1.60 4.29
C VAL A 80 0.52 2.43 4.18
N ILE A 81 -0.01 2.55 2.95
CA ILE A 81 -1.32 3.12 2.69
C ILE A 81 -2.24 1.97 2.33
N LEU A 82 -3.31 1.78 3.09
CA LEU A 82 -4.29 0.75 2.79
C LEU A 82 -5.36 1.31 1.85
N CYS A 83 -5.78 0.48 0.88
CA CYS A 83 -6.85 0.81 -0.06
C CYS A 83 -8.03 -0.10 0.24
N THR A 84 -9.19 0.48 0.53
CA THR A 84 -10.38 -0.28 0.88
C THR A 84 -11.56 0.12 0.01
N GLY A 85 -12.44 -0.84 -0.28
CA GLY A 85 -13.68 -0.56 -1.02
C GLY A 85 -14.76 0.10 -0.18
N LYS A 86 -14.54 0.24 1.13
CA LYS A 86 -15.53 0.80 2.04
C LYS A 86 -14.93 1.92 2.85
N SER A 87 -15.64 3.05 2.91
CA SER A 87 -15.23 4.20 3.70
C SER A 87 -15.96 4.21 5.04
N GLN A 88 -15.72 3.18 5.86
CA GLN A 88 -16.34 3.09 7.17
C GLN A 88 -15.33 3.46 8.25
N ALA A 89 -15.82 4.13 9.29
CA ALA A 89 -14.96 4.56 10.39
C ALA A 89 -14.25 3.38 11.06
N THR A 90 -14.93 2.22 11.15
CA THR A 90 -14.34 1.01 11.74
C THR A 90 -13.16 0.49 10.92
N ASP A 91 -13.27 0.54 9.59
CA ASP A 91 -12.17 0.10 8.72
C ASP A 91 -10.98 1.02 8.83
N LEU A 92 -11.22 2.33 8.86
CA LEU A 92 -10.15 3.32 9.01
C LEU A 92 -9.45 3.18 10.36
N ALA A 93 -10.23 3.06 11.43
CA ALA A 93 -9.68 2.88 12.77
C ALA A 93 -8.83 1.61 12.85
N TRP A 94 -9.31 0.51 12.25
CA TRP A 94 -8.59 -0.75 12.23
C TRP A 94 -7.29 -0.63 11.44
N ALA A 95 -7.34 0.05 10.28
CA ALA A 95 -6.15 0.29 9.46
C ALA A 95 -5.06 1.00 10.25
N MET A 96 -5.42 2.07 10.96
CA MET A 96 -4.47 2.83 11.77
C MET A 96 -3.94 2.00 12.93
N LYS A 97 -4.79 1.17 13.53
CA LYS A 97 -4.39 0.29 14.62
C LYS A 97 -3.39 -0.76 14.16
N MET A 98 -3.48 -1.21 12.91
CA MET A 98 -2.52 -2.15 12.33
C MET A 98 -1.20 -1.48 11.96
N GLY A 99 -1.13 -0.17 12.05
CA GLY A 99 0.09 0.59 11.80
C GLY A 99 0.16 1.27 10.44
N ALA A 100 -0.93 1.27 9.67
CA ALA A 100 -0.96 2.00 8.41
C ALA A 100 -0.82 3.50 8.65
N LYS A 101 -0.18 4.19 7.72
CA LYS A 101 -0.06 5.65 7.80
C LYS A 101 -1.33 6.34 7.33
N ALA A 102 -2.06 5.71 6.42
CA ALA A 102 -3.30 6.26 5.90
C ALA A 102 -4.12 5.16 5.25
N CYS A 103 -5.37 5.48 4.96
CA CYS A 103 -6.29 4.59 4.27
C CYS A 103 -7.02 5.42 3.21
N VAL A 104 -7.07 4.90 1.98
CA VAL A 104 -7.83 5.54 0.90
C VAL A 104 -8.97 4.62 0.48
N THR A 105 -10.04 5.21 -0.03
CA THR A 105 -11.23 4.49 -0.44
C THR A 105 -11.20 4.25 -1.94
N LYS A 106 -11.57 3.06 -2.37
CA LYS A 106 -11.77 2.77 -3.79
C LYS A 106 -13.13 3.27 -4.23
N PRO A 107 -13.28 3.78 -5.45
CA PRO A 107 -12.23 3.95 -6.46
C PRO A 107 -11.25 5.05 -6.04
N VAL A 108 -9.97 4.79 -6.23
CA VAL A 108 -8.93 5.73 -5.83
C VAL A 108 -8.97 6.95 -6.74
N VAL A 109 -8.99 8.14 -6.11
CA VAL A 109 -8.90 9.40 -6.84
C VAL A 109 -7.41 9.76 -6.95
N GLY A 110 -6.90 9.80 -8.19
CA GLY A 110 -5.47 9.95 -8.43
C GLY A 110 -4.86 11.18 -7.76
N ALA A 111 -5.51 12.33 -7.90
CA ALA A 111 -4.99 13.58 -7.33
C ALA A 111 -4.90 13.48 -5.80
N ASP A 112 -5.89 12.85 -5.16
CA ASP A 112 -5.91 12.70 -3.70
C ASP A 112 -4.79 11.78 -3.24
N LEU A 113 -4.57 10.67 -3.95
CA LEU A 113 -3.50 9.74 -3.62
C LEU A 113 -2.13 10.39 -3.76
N LEU A 114 -1.90 11.11 -4.85
CA LEU A 114 -0.62 11.78 -5.07
C LEU A 114 -0.35 12.85 -4.00
N ALA A 115 -1.38 13.60 -3.60
CA ALA A 115 -1.25 14.58 -2.54
C ALA A 115 -0.90 13.91 -1.21
N LEU A 116 -1.52 12.77 -0.92
CA LEU A 116 -1.25 12.02 0.30
C LEU A 116 0.19 11.50 0.32
N ILE A 117 0.66 10.94 -0.78
CA ILE A 117 2.03 10.45 -0.88
C ILE A 117 3.02 11.59 -0.61
N LYS A 118 2.72 12.77 -1.14
CA LYS A 118 3.58 13.93 -0.94
C LYS A 118 3.69 14.31 0.54
N THR A 119 2.62 14.13 1.32
CA THR A 119 2.66 14.42 2.76
C THR A 119 3.53 13.43 3.53
N LEU A 120 3.74 12.24 3.00
CA LEU A 120 4.56 11.21 3.65
C LEU A 120 6.03 11.29 3.24
N ASP A 121 6.33 12.08 2.28
CA ASP A 121 7.66 12.20 1.68
C ASP A 121 8.65 13.03 2.52
#